data_2b6848e9214cb49c9b0351fce7a956b6
#
_entry.id   2b6848e9214cb49c9b0351fce7a956b6
#
_cell.length_a   1.000
_cell.length_b   1.000
_cell.length_c   1.000
_cell.angle_alpha   90.00
_cell.angle_beta   90.00
_cell.angle_gamma   90.00
#
_symmetry.space_group_name_H-M   'P 1'
#
loop_
_entity.id
_entity.type
_entity.pdbx_description
1 polymer ?
#
loop_
_entity_poly.entity_id
_entity_poly.type
_entity_poly.pdbx_seq_one_letter_code
_entity_poly.pdbx_strand_id
1 'polypeptide(L)'
;MCGNKNRPVRDDWDLVKDEIMTLVIRTKIEQHKAVRDILLSTGNCTLIKHASNDPYWADNGNDSGKNMLGTILMKVRNSLPDYTGTFYLPQWLAYPDVHPYDIFWRMGTGEDYIMKYGKWFYSISEDAQREYKRYFKPSKDWEDTDDEEDEG
;
A
#
# COMPACT_ATOMS: atom_id res chain seq x y z
N MET A 1 -19.27 -22.77 16.90
CA MET A 1 -20.63 -22.33 16.50
C MET A 1 -20.66 -22.19 14.99
N CYS A 2 -21.36 -23.08 14.30
CA CYS A 2 -21.46 -23.07 12.85
C CYS A 2 -22.29 -21.87 12.37
N GLY A 3 -21.68 -20.92 11.71
CA GLY A 3 -22.37 -19.84 11.03
C GLY A 3 -23.26 -20.42 9.93
N ASN A 4 -24.53 -20.05 9.97
CA ASN A 4 -25.60 -20.51 9.10
C ASN A 4 -25.26 -20.17 7.64
N LYS A 5 -24.89 -21.17 6.83
CA LYS A 5 -24.49 -21.04 5.42
C LYS A 5 -25.64 -20.73 4.45
N ASN A 6 -26.87 -20.52 4.94
CA ASN A 6 -28.08 -20.35 4.13
C ASN A 6 -28.84 -19.04 4.46
N ARG A 7 -28.14 -17.89 4.51
CA ARG A 7 -28.89 -16.65 4.38
C ARG A 7 -29.10 -16.39 2.88
N PRO A 8 -30.33 -16.20 2.43
CA PRO A 8 -30.57 -15.86 1.03
C PRO A 8 -29.86 -14.55 0.71
N VAL A 9 -29.05 -14.57 -0.33
CA VAL A 9 -28.48 -13.35 -0.91
C VAL A 9 -29.63 -12.58 -1.55
N ARG A 10 -29.70 -11.25 -1.37
CA ARG A 10 -30.74 -10.43 -2.03
C ARG A 10 -30.64 -10.58 -3.55
N ASP A 11 -31.77 -10.60 -4.22
CA ASP A 11 -31.87 -10.91 -5.66
C ASP A 11 -31.11 -9.91 -6.55
N ASP A 12 -30.94 -8.69 -6.10
CA ASP A 12 -30.23 -7.61 -6.83
C ASP A 12 -28.76 -7.45 -6.36
N TRP A 13 -28.20 -8.43 -5.60
CA TRP A 13 -26.85 -8.33 -5.06
C TRP A 13 -25.79 -8.01 -6.11
N ASP A 14 -25.84 -8.67 -7.25
CA ASP A 14 -24.87 -8.46 -8.33
C ASP A 14 -24.92 -7.05 -8.95
N LEU A 15 -26.05 -6.35 -8.81
CA LEU A 15 -26.22 -4.97 -9.29
C LEU A 15 -25.68 -3.95 -8.29
N VAL A 16 -25.75 -4.24 -6.99
CA VAL A 16 -25.49 -3.25 -5.93
C VAL A 16 -24.21 -3.51 -5.11
N LYS A 17 -23.60 -4.67 -5.26
CA LYS A 17 -22.45 -5.09 -4.42
C LYS A 17 -21.26 -4.12 -4.47
N ASP A 18 -20.99 -3.51 -5.62
CA ASP A 18 -19.88 -2.56 -5.79
C ASP A 18 -20.17 -1.22 -5.09
N GLU A 19 -21.41 -0.76 -5.16
CA GLU A 19 -21.84 0.46 -4.46
C GLU A 19 -21.83 0.26 -2.96
N ILE A 20 -22.32 -0.88 -2.48
CA ILE A 20 -22.30 -1.25 -1.05
C ILE A 20 -20.85 -1.36 -0.56
N MET A 21 -19.97 -2.03 -1.29
CA MET A 21 -18.57 -2.14 -0.93
C MET A 21 -17.88 -0.77 -0.90
N THR A 22 -18.18 0.09 -1.86
CA THR A 22 -17.66 1.46 -1.90
C THR A 22 -18.09 2.25 -0.67
N LEU A 23 -19.36 2.15 -0.29
CA LEU A 23 -19.89 2.81 0.91
C LEU A 23 -19.20 2.29 2.18
N VAL A 24 -19.06 0.97 2.33
CA VAL A 24 -18.40 0.34 3.48
C VAL A 24 -16.94 0.82 3.61
N ILE A 25 -16.21 0.84 2.48
CA ILE A 25 -14.80 1.29 2.47
C ILE A 25 -14.71 2.78 2.84
N ARG A 26 -15.55 3.64 2.27
CA ARG A 26 -15.59 5.08 2.61
C ARG A 26 -15.85 5.29 4.09
N THR A 27 -16.89 4.65 4.63
CA THR A 27 -17.24 4.75 6.05
C THR A 27 -16.09 4.30 6.95
N LYS A 28 -15.43 3.19 6.60
CA LYS A 28 -14.27 2.69 7.35
C LYS A 28 -13.11 3.69 7.35
N ILE A 29 -12.81 4.29 6.21
CA ILE A 29 -11.72 5.27 6.06
C ILE A 29 -12.05 6.56 6.82
N GLU A 30 -13.30 6.99 6.84
CA GLU A 30 -13.75 8.17 7.59
C GLU A 30 -13.66 7.94 9.12
N GLN A 31 -13.98 6.73 9.58
CA GLN A 31 -13.97 6.38 11.00
C GLN A 31 -12.60 6.00 11.55
N HIS A 32 -11.67 5.54 10.71
CA HIS A 32 -10.36 5.01 11.12
C HIS A 32 -9.21 5.75 10.45
N LYS A 33 -8.72 6.79 11.15
CA LYS A 33 -7.60 7.62 10.65
C LYS A 33 -6.38 6.80 10.24
N ALA A 34 -5.98 5.79 11.02
CA ALA A 34 -4.82 4.95 10.70
C ALA A 34 -4.99 4.22 9.36
N VAL A 35 -6.18 3.69 9.08
CA VAL A 35 -6.48 3.02 7.80
C VAL A 35 -6.45 4.02 6.64
N ARG A 36 -6.99 5.23 6.87
CA ARG A 36 -6.93 6.33 5.89
C ARG A 36 -5.49 6.70 5.56
N ASP A 37 -4.66 6.92 6.57
CA ASP A 37 -3.27 7.33 6.41
C ASP A 37 -2.45 6.27 5.66
N ILE A 38 -2.66 4.97 5.96
CA ILE A 38 -2.05 3.87 5.23
C ILE A 38 -2.50 3.87 3.77
N LEU A 39 -3.79 4.05 3.50
CA LEU A 39 -4.30 4.09 2.12
C LEU A 39 -3.71 5.26 1.33
N LEU A 40 -3.64 6.46 1.94
CA LEU A 40 -3.03 7.64 1.32
C LEU A 40 -1.54 7.44 1.03
N SER A 41 -0.80 6.77 1.94
CA SER A 41 0.63 6.53 1.78
C SER A 41 0.98 5.60 0.62
N THR A 42 0.00 4.86 0.09
CA THR A 42 0.21 4.05 -1.12
C THR A 42 0.36 4.90 -2.40
N GLY A 43 0.14 6.21 -2.32
CA GLY A 43 0.31 7.14 -3.43
C GLY A 43 -0.40 6.66 -4.70
N ASN A 44 0.31 6.60 -5.80
CA ASN A 44 -0.22 6.16 -7.10
C ASN A 44 -0.04 4.65 -7.37
N CYS A 45 0.37 3.87 -6.37
CA CYS A 45 0.55 2.42 -6.55
C CYS A 45 -0.75 1.72 -6.91
N THR A 46 -0.65 0.69 -7.75
CA THR A 46 -1.75 -0.23 -8.00
C THR A 46 -1.97 -1.10 -6.77
N LEU A 47 -3.21 -1.16 -6.31
CA LEU A 47 -3.60 -1.99 -5.18
C LEU A 47 -4.25 -3.28 -5.69
N ILE A 48 -3.72 -4.42 -5.30
CA ILE A 48 -4.21 -5.73 -5.71
C ILE A 48 -4.54 -6.55 -4.46
N LYS A 49 -5.77 -7.07 -4.40
CA LYS A 49 -6.11 -8.12 -3.46
C LYS A 49 -5.67 -9.45 -4.05
N HIS A 50 -4.62 -10.04 -3.48
CA HIS A 50 -4.18 -11.37 -3.89
C HIS A 50 -4.91 -12.44 -3.09
N ALA A 51 -5.78 -13.20 -3.75
CA ALA A 51 -6.49 -14.33 -3.14
C ALA A 51 -6.91 -15.35 -4.20
N SER A 52 -6.62 -16.62 -3.95
CA SER A 52 -7.09 -17.74 -4.77
C SER A 52 -8.61 -17.89 -4.62
N ASN A 53 -9.27 -18.36 -5.67
CA ASN A 53 -10.72 -18.63 -5.71
C ASN A 53 -11.61 -17.40 -5.45
N ASP A 54 -11.13 -16.22 -5.78
CA ASP A 54 -11.92 -14.99 -5.73
C ASP A 54 -11.72 -14.20 -7.03
N PRO A 55 -12.37 -14.60 -8.12
CA PRO A 55 -12.16 -13.96 -9.43
C PRO A 55 -12.82 -12.59 -9.56
N TYR A 56 -13.65 -12.17 -8.62
CA TYR A 56 -14.32 -10.89 -8.67
C TYR A 56 -13.65 -9.83 -7.81
N TRP A 57 -13.51 -10.07 -6.51
CA TRP A 57 -12.92 -9.10 -5.57
C TRP A 57 -11.40 -9.09 -5.56
N ALA A 58 -10.77 -10.19 -5.99
CA ALA A 58 -9.33 -10.38 -6.03
C ALA A 58 -8.80 -10.66 -7.45
N ASP A 59 -7.50 -10.93 -7.54
CA ASP A 59 -6.79 -11.32 -8.75
C ASP A 59 -6.92 -12.82 -9.12
N ASN A 60 -7.70 -13.58 -8.33
CA ASN A 60 -7.87 -15.03 -8.46
C ASN A 60 -6.58 -15.83 -8.19
N GLY A 61 -5.54 -15.22 -7.60
CA GLY A 61 -4.26 -15.85 -7.31
C GLY A 61 -3.31 -16.00 -8.51
N ASN A 62 -3.72 -15.55 -9.70
CA ASN A 62 -2.96 -15.68 -10.95
C ASN A 62 -3.19 -14.52 -11.94
N ASP A 63 -3.60 -13.37 -11.46
CA ASP A 63 -3.90 -12.15 -12.22
C ASP A 63 -5.08 -12.27 -13.23
N SER A 64 -5.86 -13.37 -13.18
CA SER A 64 -7.03 -13.53 -14.03
C SER A 64 -8.31 -12.89 -13.48
N GLY A 65 -8.29 -12.49 -12.22
CA GLY A 65 -9.43 -11.89 -11.53
C GLY A 65 -9.61 -10.40 -11.83
N LYS A 66 -10.80 -9.88 -11.52
CA LYS A 66 -11.17 -8.48 -11.79
C LYS A 66 -10.56 -7.48 -10.79
N ASN A 67 -10.10 -7.95 -9.63
CA ASN A 67 -9.57 -7.10 -8.56
C ASN A 67 -10.48 -5.91 -8.21
N MET A 68 -11.79 -6.14 -8.10
CA MET A 68 -12.75 -5.06 -7.83
C MET A 68 -12.51 -4.36 -6.50
N LEU A 69 -12.03 -5.09 -5.48
CA LEU A 69 -11.68 -4.46 -4.20
C LEU A 69 -10.53 -3.47 -4.34
N GLY A 70 -9.45 -3.85 -5.03
CA GLY A 70 -8.34 -2.94 -5.31
C GLY A 70 -8.78 -1.73 -6.13
N THR A 71 -9.63 -1.94 -7.13
CA THR A 71 -10.19 -0.87 -7.96
C THR A 71 -11.00 0.13 -7.13
N ILE A 72 -11.85 -0.35 -6.22
CA ILE A 72 -12.66 0.51 -5.33
C ILE A 72 -11.75 1.26 -4.35
N LEU A 73 -10.76 0.59 -3.75
CA LEU A 73 -9.80 1.23 -2.85
C LEU A 73 -9.04 2.36 -3.55
N MET A 74 -8.57 2.15 -4.79
CA MET A 74 -7.90 3.18 -5.57
C MET A 74 -8.84 4.35 -5.91
N LYS A 75 -10.09 4.10 -6.27
CA LYS A 75 -11.09 5.15 -6.50
C LYS A 75 -11.35 5.98 -5.25
N VAL A 76 -11.55 5.34 -4.11
CA VAL A 76 -11.77 6.03 -2.84
C VAL A 76 -10.55 6.84 -2.46
N ARG A 77 -9.33 6.24 -2.52
CA ARG A 77 -8.07 6.94 -2.26
C ARG A 77 -7.94 8.23 -3.10
N ASN A 78 -8.14 8.11 -4.41
CA ASN A 78 -7.98 9.24 -5.34
C ASN A 78 -9.04 10.34 -5.14
N SER A 79 -10.15 10.04 -4.45
CA SER A 79 -11.20 11.01 -4.11
C SER A 79 -10.95 11.74 -2.78
N LEU A 80 -9.94 11.34 -2.01
CA LEU A 80 -9.64 11.98 -0.72
C LEU A 80 -8.93 13.32 -0.94
N PRO A 81 -9.27 14.39 -0.19
CA PRO A 81 -8.69 15.71 -0.39
C PRO A 81 -7.18 15.77 -0.14
N ASP A 82 -6.66 14.88 0.72
CA ASP A 82 -5.23 14.83 1.08
C ASP A 82 -4.42 13.90 0.14
N TYR A 83 -5.03 13.40 -0.93
CA TYR A 83 -4.34 12.52 -1.88
C TYR A 83 -3.35 13.31 -2.73
N THR A 84 -2.08 12.95 -2.66
CA THR A 84 -1.00 13.59 -3.43
C THR A 84 -0.48 12.75 -4.58
N GLY A 85 -0.80 11.46 -4.61
CA GLY A 85 -0.25 10.51 -5.57
C GLY A 85 1.25 10.19 -5.38
N THR A 86 1.87 10.71 -4.34
CA THR A 86 3.31 10.54 -4.09
C THR A 86 3.59 9.19 -3.44
N PHE A 87 4.58 8.48 -3.98
CA PHE A 87 5.10 7.23 -3.43
C PHE A 87 6.55 7.05 -3.86
N TYR A 88 7.40 6.59 -2.97
CA TYR A 88 8.78 6.22 -3.25
C TYR A 88 9.03 4.77 -2.86
N LEU A 89 9.66 4.02 -3.77
CA LEU A 89 10.20 2.70 -3.44
C LEU A 89 11.39 2.83 -2.48
N PRO A 90 11.70 1.82 -1.67
CA PRO A 90 12.96 1.83 -0.93
C PRO A 90 14.14 1.73 -1.90
N GLN A 91 15.30 2.18 -1.47
CA GLN A 91 16.51 2.31 -2.29
C GLN A 91 16.89 1.01 -3.00
N TRP A 92 16.80 -0.14 -2.31
CA TRP A 92 17.13 -1.46 -2.86
C TRP A 92 16.19 -1.97 -3.94
N LEU A 93 15.00 -1.40 -4.06
CA LEU A 93 14.06 -1.70 -5.13
C LEU A 93 14.09 -0.64 -6.24
N ALA A 94 14.37 0.61 -5.89
CA ALA A 94 14.48 1.68 -6.87
C ALA A 94 15.78 1.57 -7.70
N TYR A 95 16.86 1.10 -7.07
CA TYR A 95 18.20 0.94 -7.67
C TYR A 95 18.80 -0.40 -7.25
N PRO A 96 18.29 -1.53 -7.78
CA PRO A 96 18.65 -2.86 -7.31
C PRO A 96 20.11 -3.25 -7.56
N ASP A 97 20.77 -2.60 -8.52
CA ASP A 97 22.18 -2.87 -8.88
C ASP A 97 23.18 -1.98 -8.13
N VAL A 98 22.70 -1.11 -7.23
CA VAL A 98 23.56 -0.17 -6.49
C VAL A 98 23.73 -0.64 -5.05
N HIS A 99 24.97 -0.89 -4.64
CA HIS A 99 25.29 -1.31 -3.28
C HIS A 99 25.02 -0.16 -2.27
N PRO A 100 24.59 -0.45 -1.00
CA PRO A 100 24.28 0.58 0.01
C PRO A 100 25.46 1.53 0.31
N TYR A 101 26.69 1.07 0.21
CA TYR A 101 27.89 1.90 0.44
C TYR A 101 28.47 2.53 -0.83
N ASP A 102 27.77 2.46 -1.97
CA ASP A 102 28.23 3.07 -3.23
C ASP A 102 28.22 4.61 -3.14
N ILE A 103 29.22 5.23 -3.78
CA ILE A 103 29.33 6.69 -3.86
C ILE A 103 28.11 7.34 -4.54
N PHE A 104 27.36 6.56 -5.32
CA PHE A 104 26.09 6.98 -5.93
C PHE A 104 25.14 7.63 -4.93
N TRP A 105 25.12 7.13 -3.67
CA TRP A 105 24.23 7.65 -2.63
C TRP A 105 24.70 8.94 -1.97
N ARG A 106 25.92 9.39 -2.30
CA ARG A 106 26.55 10.59 -1.71
C ARG A 106 26.61 11.78 -2.65
N MET A 107 26.16 11.62 -3.89
CA MET A 107 26.17 12.71 -4.88
C MET A 107 25.15 12.51 -5.99
N GLY A 108 24.65 13.61 -6.55
CA GLY A 108 23.80 13.63 -7.72
C GLY A 108 22.47 12.91 -7.53
N THR A 109 22.13 12.03 -8.47
CA THR A 109 20.81 11.38 -8.53
C THR A 109 20.50 10.51 -7.31
N GLY A 110 21.48 9.81 -6.77
CA GLY A 110 21.31 8.95 -5.60
C GLY A 110 21.05 9.75 -4.33
N GLU A 111 21.83 10.81 -4.10
CA GLU A 111 21.63 11.73 -2.99
C GLU A 111 20.26 12.41 -3.08
N ASP A 112 19.89 12.94 -4.25
CA ASP A 112 18.58 13.52 -4.48
C ASP A 112 17.44 12.54 -4.18
N TYR A 113 17.61 11.28 -4.56
CA TYR A 113 16.61 10.25 -4.29
C TYR A 113 16.44 9.98 -2.80
N ILE A 114 17.54 9.80 -2.05
CA ILE A 114 17.50 9.59 -0.59
C ILE A 114 16.82 10.77 0.09
N MET A 115 17.15 12.00 -0.28
CA MET A 115 16.54 13.20 0.32
C MET A 115 15.04 13.26 0.07
N LYS A 116 14.58 12.98 -1.14
CA LYS A 116 13.15 12.97 -1.51
C LYS A 116 12.41 11.83 -0.82
N TYR A 117 13.00 10.63 -0.83
CA TYR A 117 12.49 9.46 -0.11
C TYR A 117 12.32 9.75 1.38
N GLY A 118 13.38 10.24 2.05
CA GLY A 118 13.36 10.56 3.47
C GLY A 118 12.30 11.61 3.80
N LYS A 119 12.26 12.71 3.04
CA LYS A 119 11.24 13.75 3.22
C LYS A 119 9.81 13.20 3.11
N TRP A 120 9.55 12.35 2.13
CA TRP A 120 8.26 11.71 1.97
C TRP A 120 7.98 10.70 3.09
N PHE A 121 8.95 9.82 3.40
CA PHE A 121 8.78 8.76 4.39
C PHE A 121 8.47 9.31 5.79
N TYR A 122 9.15 10.37 6.21
CA TYR A 122 8.89 11.03 7.49
C TYR A 122 7.66 11.95 7.46
N SER A 123 7.07 12.21 6.31
CA SER A 123 5.81 12.97 6.20
C SER A 123 4.56 12.11 6.33
N ILE A 124 4.66 10.80 6.10
CA ILE A 124 3.54 9.87 6.29
C ILE A 124 3.41 9.47 7.76
N SER A 125 2.22 9.00 8.17
CA SER A 125 1.97 8.63 9.57
C SER A 125 2.84 7.45 10.04
N GLU A 126 3.04 7.33 11.34
CA GLU A 126 3.78 6.19 11.94
C GLU A 126 3.14 4.84 11.59
N ASP A 127 1.80 4.78 11.53
CA ASP A 127 1.11 3.57 11.09
C ASP A 127 1.45 3.21 9.65
N ALA A 128 1.49 4.20 8.76
CA ALA A 128 1.87 4.02 7.36
C ALA A 128 3.35 3.64 7.22
N GLN A 129 4.25 4.24 8.01
CA GLN A 129 5.68 3.87 8.05
C GLN A 129 5.87 2.41 8.50
N ARG A 130 5.13 1.95 9.53
CA ARG A 130 5.18 0.56 9.98
C ARG A 130 4.71 -0.42 8.90
N GLU A 131 3.59 -0.15 8.24
CA GLU A 131 3.10 -0.99 7.15
C GLU A 131 4.05 -0.98 5.95
N TYR A 132 4.64 0.16 5.61
CA TYR A 132 5.65 0.26 4.57
C TYR A 132 6.87 -0.61 4.88
N LYS A 133 7.46 -0.50 6.07
CA LYS A 133 8.61 -1.32 6.51
C LYS A 133 8.26 -2.81 6.59
N ARG A 134 7.03 -3.13 6.99
CA ARG A 134 6.56 -4.52 7.02
C ARG A 134 6.46 -5.14 5.62
N TYR A 135 6.04 -4.36 4.64
CA TYR A 135 5.87 -4.79 3.26
C TYR A 135 7.20 -4.83 2.50
N PHE A 136 8.01 -3.79 2.64
CA PHE A 136 9.30 -3.66 1.98
C PHE A 136 10.44 -3.98 2.95
N LYS A 137 10.70 -5.27 3.14
CA LYS A 137 11.85 -5.70 3.95
C LYS A 137 13.15 -5.50 3.16
N PRO A 138 14.22 -4.95 3.81
CA PRO A 138 15.51 -4.81 3.15
C PRO A 138 16.12 -6.17 2.82
N SER A 139 16.99 -6.20 1.81
CA SER A 139 17.90 -7.31 1.58
C SER A 139 19.02 -7.31 2.63
N LYS A 140 19.71 -8.45 2.77
CA LYS A 140 20.79 -8.59 3.78
C LYS A 140 21.84 -7.47 3.74
N ASP A 141 22.21 -7.01 2.54
CA ASP A 141 23.20 -5.96 2.36
C ASP A 141 22.73 -4.59 2.88
N TRP A 142 21.42 -4.43 3.06
CA TRP A 142 20.78 -3.20 3.55
C TRP A 142 20.32 -3.31 5.00
N GLU A 143 20.27 -4.53 5.58
CA GLU A 143 19.92 -4.74 7.00
C GLU A 143 20.96 -4.13 7.94
N ASP A 144 22.26 -4.21 7.57
CA ASP A 144 23.37 -3.71 8.39
C ASP A 144 23.49 -2.17 8.41
N THR A 145 22.72 -1.46 7.58
CA THR A 145 22.78 0.01 7.53
C THR A 145 21.80 0.71 8.49
N ASP A 146 20.78 -0.01 8.96
CA ASP A 146 19.77 0.53 9.88
C ASP A 146 20.23 0.55 11.36
N ASP A 147 21.28 -0.19 11.71
CA ASP A 147 21.74 -0.32 13.10
C ASP A 147 22.72 0.79 13.56
N GLU A 148 23.16 1.69 12.67
CA GLU A 148 24.14 2.74 13.01
C GLU A 148 23.52 4.07 13.48
N GLU A 149 22.18 4.24 13.47
CA GLU A 149 21.55 5.52 13.83
C GLU A 149 21.13 5.67 15.31
N ASP A 150 21.36 4.67 16.18
CA ASP A 150 20.87 4.70 17.58
C ASP A 150 21.96 4.78 18.67
N GLU A 151 23.17 5.21 18.32
CA GLU A 151 24.21 5.59 19.31
C GLU A 151 24.73 7.00 19.07
N GLY A 152 23.92 7.98 19.49
CA GLY A 152 24.33 9.38 19.46
C GLY A 152 23.55 10.23 20.45
#